data_f63420fab6bb174d54264029b1546edb
#
_entry.id   f63420fab6bb174d54264029b1546edb
#
_cell.length_a   1.000
_cell.length_b   1.000
_cell.length_c   1.000
_cell.angle_alpha   90.00
_cell.angle_beta   90.00
_cell.angle_gamma   90.00
#
_symmetry.space_group_name_H-M   'P 1'
#
loop_
_entity.id
_entity.type
_entity.pdbx_description
1 polymer ?
#
loop_
_entity_poly.entity_id
_entity_poly.type
_entity_poly.pdbx_seq_one_letter_code
_entity_poly.pdbx_strand_id
1 'polypeptide(L)'
;MTRTFDHLVAEAESVSVDGWDFSWLDGRATEQRPSWGYQRLLGEHLARVRSVLDIQTGGGEVLAGAGPLPPLTVATESWPPNIAKATRLLHPLGAVVVADSDEPPLPFGDEAFELVTSRHPVTIWWEEIARVLTPGGTYLSQQVGPASVFELVEYFLGPQPEEARRGRHPDDAVTDATKAGLEVLDLRSERLRTEFHDIGAVIYFLRKVIWMVPGFTVGQYRDRLRELHEQIEREGPFVAHTARFLVEARKTG
;
A
#
# COMPACT_ATOMS: atom_id res chain seq x y z
N MET A 1 -1.14 1.75 -34.95
CA MET A 1 -0.37 3.02 -34.94
C MET A 1 0.35 3.09 -33.62
N THR A 2 1.67 3.18 -33.64
CA THR A 2 2.48 3.39 -32.43
C THR A 2 2.16 4.79 -31.87
N ARG A 3 1.83 4.89 -30.60
CA ARG A 3 1.55 6.18 -29.96
C ARG A 3 2.86 6.95 -29.79
N THR A 4 2.90 8.21 -30.20
CA THR A 4 4.11 9.04 -30.10
C THR A 4 4.36 9.43 -28.64
N PHE A 5 5.59 9.78 -28.31
CA PHE A 5 5.97 10.32 -27.00
C PHE A 5 5.04 11.44 -26.53
N ASP A 6 4.84 12.45 -27.37
CA ASP A 6 4.02 13.61 -27.03
C ASP A 6 2.54 13.25 -26.79
N HIS A 7 2.01 12.27 -27.53
CA HIS A 7 0.67 11.76 -27.31
C HIS A 7 0.54 11.06 -25.96
N LEU A 8 1.49 10.18 -25.61
CA LEU A 8 1.50 9.47 -24.33
C LEU A 8 1.66 10.41 -23.14
N VAL A 9 2.48 11.46 -23.29
CA VAL A 9 2.63 12.53 -22.29
C VAL A 9 1.31 13.25 -22.06
N ALA A 10 0.70 13.77 -23.13
CA ALA A 10 -0.55 14.51 -23.05
C ALA A 10 -1.68 13.67 -22.45
N GLU A 11 -1.77 12.40 -22.83
CA GLU A 11 -2.73 11.44 -22.28
C GLU A 11 -2.51 11.25 -20.78
N ALA A 12 -1.27 10.97 -20.35
CA ALA A 12 -0.95 10.75 -18.93
C ALA A 12 -1.13 12.01 -18.07
N GLU A 13 -0.88 13.21 -18.61
CA GLU A 13 -1.10 14.48 -17.90
C GLU A 13 -2.59 14.83 -17.75
N SER A 14 -3.44 14.40 -18.68
CA SER A 14 -4.89 14.69 -18.67
C SER A 14 -5.68 13.86 -17.66
N VAL A 15 -5.13 12.74 -17.21
CA VAL A 15 -5.83 11.82 -16.28
C VAL A 15 -5.69 12.29 -14.85
N SER A 16 -6.81 12.24 -14.09
CA SER A 16 -6.78 12.50 -12.65
C SER A 16 -5.92 11.46 -11.93
N VAL A 17 -5.17 11.94 -10.96
CA VAL A 17 -4.36 11.10 -10.06
C VAL A 17 -4.94 11.06 -8.64
N ASP A 18 -6.17 11.55 -8.44
CA ASP A 18 -6.84 11.53 -7.14
C ASP A 18 -7.11 10.10 -6.66
N GLY A 19 -6.93 9.87 -5.37
CA GLY A 19 -7.16 8.58 -4.72
C GLY A 19 -6.16 7.49 -5.09
N TRP A 20 -6.51 6.27 -4.70
CA TRP A 20 -5.67 5.07 -4.88
C TRP A 20 -6.20 4.13 -5.96
N ASP A 21 -6.94 4.65 -6.95
CA ASP A 21 -7.33 3.90 -8.13
C ASP A 21 -6.17 3.91 -9.15
N PHE A 22 -5.66 2.75 -9.48
CA PHE A 22 -4.60 2.52 -10.46
C PHE A 22 -5.11 1.86 -11.75
N SER A 23 -6.43 1.78 -11.94
CA SER A 23 -7.02 1.10 -13.10
C SER A 23 -6.59 1.66 -14.47
N TRP A 24 -6.16 2.92 -14.50
CA TRP A 24 -5.60 3.51 -15.72
C TRP A 24 -4.31 2.82 -16.19
N LEU A 25 -3.63 2.12 -15.30
CA LEU A 25 -2.45 1.31 -15.62
C LEU A 25 -2.79 -0.06 -16.24
N ASP A 26 -4.06 -0.46 -16.28
CA ASP A 26 -4.48 -1.75 -16.86
C ASP A 26 -4.06 -1.83 -18.32
N GLY A 27 -3.27 -2.85 -18.66
CA GLY A 27 -2.65 -3.02 -19.98
C GLY A 27 -1.47 -2.11 -20.29
N ARG A 28 -1.09 -1.19 -19.36
CA ARG A 28 0.06 -0.28 -19.49
C ARG A 28 1.18 -0.57 -18.51
N ALA A 29 0.85 -1.20 -17.41
CA ALA A 29 1.81 -1.70 -16.45
C ALA A 29 1.31 -3.02 -15.87
N THR A 30 2.25 -3.83 -15.37
CA THR A 30 1.94 -5.06 -14.63
C THR A 30 2.73 -5.09 -13.34
N GLU A 31 2.14 -5.65 -12.29
CA GLU A 31 2.82 -5.95 -11.02
C GLU A 31 2.48 -7.38 -10.62
N GLN A 32 3.50 -8.18 -10.34
CA GLN A 32 3.31 -9.50 -9.75
C GLN A 32 2.65 -9.34 -8.36
N ARG A 33 1.83 -10.31 -8.01
CA ARG A 33 1.20 -10.34 -6.68
C ARG A 33 2.00 -11.23 -5.74
N PRO A 34 2.07 -10.85 -4.43
CA PRO A 34 2.70 -11.71 -3.44
C PRO A 34 2.04 -13.10 -3.37
N SER A 35 2.86 -14.14 -3.19
CA SER A 35 2.40 -15.54 -3.18
C SER A 35 1.45 -15.87 -2.04
N TRP A 36 1.51 -15.10 -0.93
CA TRP A 36 0.64 -15.35 0.24
C TRP A 36 -0.83 -15.01 0.05
N GLY A 37 -1.19 -14.15 -0.94
CA GLY A 37 -2.58 -13.79 -1.20
C GLY A 37 -3.26 -13.10 -0.01
N TYR A 38 -2.87 -11.85 0.29
CA TYR A 38 -3.29 -11.12 1.50
C TYR A 38 -4.80 -11.14 1.75
N GLN A 39 -5.61 -10.89 0.71
CA GLN A 39 -7.08 -10.86 0.86
C GLN A 39 -7.66 -12.21 1.30
N ARG A 40 -7.08 -13.32 0.82
CA ARG A 40 -7.45 -14.67 1.27
C ARG A 40 -7.08 -14.89 2.73
N LEU A 41 -5.85 -14.55 3.12
CA LEU A 41 -5.40 -14.64 4.52
C LEU A 41 -6.28 -13.78 5.43
N LEU A 42 -6.58 -12.55 5.02
CA LEU A 42 -7.50 -11.67 5.75
C LEU A 42 -8.84 -12.37 5.99
N GLY A 43 -9.45 -12.97 4.96
CA GLY A 43 -10.71 -13.70 5.09
C GLY A 43 -10.62 -14.88 6.06
N GLU A 44 -9.50 -15.60 6.10
CA GLU A 44 -9.26 -16.69 7.04
C GLU A 44 -9.19 -16.20 8.50
N HIS A 45 -8.63 -15.01 8.74
CA HIS A 45 -8.60 -14.38 10.08
C HIS A 45 -9.98 -13.83 10.46
N LEU A 46 -10.67 -13.12 9.54
CA LEU A 46 -12.00 -12.58 9.79
C LEU A 46 -13.00 -13.66 10.23
N ALA A 47 -12.91 -14.86 9.65
CA ALA A 47 -13.79 -15.97 9.99
C ALA A 47 -13.63 -16.53 11.42
N ARG A 48 -12.56 -16.13 12.13
CA ARG A 48 -12.21 -16.66 13.46
C ARG A 48 -12.43 -15.67 14.61
N VAL A 49 -12.79 -14.44 14.29
CA VAL A 49 -12.90 -13.33 15.25
C VAL A 49 -14.31 -12.74 15.27
N ARG A 50 -14.63 -12.03 16.32
CA ARG A 50 -15.90 -11.31 16.47
C ARG A 50 -15.73 -9.79 16.29
N SER A 51 -14.49 -9.29 16.39
CA SER A 51 -14.19 -7.88 16.26
C SER A 51 -12.92 -7.66 15.44
N VAL A 52 -12.97 -6.73 14.49
CA VAL A 52 -11.85 -6.33 13.66
C VAL A 52 -11.79 -4.80 13.50
N LEU A 53 -10.56 -4.28 13.52
CA LEU A 53 -10.22 -2.92 13.14
C LEU A 53 -9.31 -2.97 11.91
N ASP A 54 -9.73 -2.39 10.80
CA ASP A 54 -8.89 -2.23 9.60
C ASP A 54 -8.39 -0.78 9.52
N ILE A 55 -7.09 -0.59 9.78
CA ILE A 55 -6.47 0.75 9.87
C ILE A 55 -6.01 1.19 8.48
N GLN A 56 -6.31 2.46 8.12
CA GLN A 56 -5.97 3.04 6.82
C GLN A 56 -6.53 2.22 5.66
N THR A 57 -7.84 1.95 5.72
CA THR A 57 -8.55 1.01 4.83
C THR A 57 -8.54 1.41 3.35
N GLY A 58 -8.18 2.67 3.06
CA GLY A 58 -8.31 3.22 1.71
C GLY A 58 -9.76 3.29 1.26
N GLY A 59 -10.06 2.77 0.06
CA GLY A 59 -11.44 2.69 -0.45
C GLY A 59 -12.27 1.53 0.12
N GLY A 60 -11.69 0.66 0.96
CA GLY A 60 -12.36 -0.48 1.59
C GLY A 60 -12.46 -1.74 0.73
N GLU A 61 -11.93 -1.74 -0.51
CA GLU A 61 -12.12 -2.85 -1.46
C GLU A 61 -11.50 -4.16 -0.97
N VAL A 62 -10.37 -4.08 -0.29
CA VAL A 62 -9.67 -5.28 0.21
C VAL A 62 -10.46 -5.93 1.34
N LEU A 63 -10.94 -5.13 2.28
CA LEU A 63 -11.78 -5.60 3.39
C LEU A 63 -13.10 -6.16 2.87
N ALA A 64 -13.80 -5.42 1.99
CA ALA A 64 -15.06 -5.86 1.38
C ALA A 64 -14.94 -7.17 0.61
N GLY A 65 -13.82 -7.40 -0.06
CA GLY A 65 -13.59 -8.61 -0.86
C GLY A 65 -13.00 -9.80 -0.08
N ALA A 66 -12.73 -9.64 1.22
CA ALA A 66 -12.11 -10.70 2.01
C ALA A 66 -13.09 -11.79 2.49
N GLY A 67 -14.40 -11.54 2.41
CA GLY A 67 -15.44 -12.49 2.82
C GLY A 67 -16.44 -11.88 3.81
N PRO A 68 -17.21 -12.71 4.52
CA PRO A 68 -18.12 -12.22 5.55
C PRO A 68 -17.38 -11.47 6.65
N LEU A 69 -17.91 -10.30 7.00
CA LEU A 69 -17.31 -9.46 8.05
C LEU A 69 -17.77 -9.91 9.46
N PRO A 70 -16.90 -9.82 10.48
CA PRO A 70 -17.27 -10.04 11.87
C PRO A 70 -18.39 -9.09 12.36
N PRO A 71 -19.15 -9.46 13.42
CA PRO A 71 -20.22 -8.62 13.96
C PRO A 71 -19.80 -7.21 14.33
N LEU A 72 -18.58 -7.03 14.83
CA LEU A 72 -18.00 -5.72 15.06
C LEU A 72 -16.86 -5.52 14.07
N THR A 73 -17.13 -4.78 13.01
CA THR A 73 -16.14 -4.39 12.00
C THR A 73 -16.04 -2.88 11.93
N VAL A 74 -14.84 -2.37 12.17
CA VAL A 74 -14.53 -0.95 12.10
C VAL A 74 -13.36 -0.76 11.13
N ALA A 75 -13.43 0.28 10.32
CA ALA A 75 -12.35 0.70 9.45
C ALA A 75 -12.00 2.17 9.70
N THR A 76 -10.73 2.55 9.69
CA THR A 76 -10.30 3.96 9.75
C THR A 76 -9.76 4.43 8.42
N GLU A 77 -9.93 5.72 8.15
CA GLU A 77 -9.35 6.39 6.98
C GLU A 77 -9.26 7.90 7.25
N SER A 78 -8.21 8.54 6.79
CA SER A 78 -7.97 9.98 7.00
C SER A 78 -8.39 10.85 5.82
N TRP A 79 -8.30 10.33 4.60
CA TRP A 79 -8.55 11.13 3.41
C TRP A 79 -10.03 11.16 3.03
N PRO A 80 -10.71 12.36 3.00
CA PRO A 80 -12.16 12.43 2.82
C PRO A 80 -12.74 11.70 1.60
N PRO A 81 -12.12 11.71 0.41
CA PRO A 81 -12.63 10.94 -0.73
C PRO A 81 -12.62 9.42 -0.50
N ASN A 82 -11.59 8.90 0.17
CA ASN A 82 -11.54 7.49 0.55
C ASN A 82 -12.56 7.15 1.63
N ILE A 83 -12.73 8.02 2.64
CA ILE A 83 -13.78 7.85 3.67
C ILE A 83 -15.14 7.67 3.01
N ALA A 84 -15.49 8.56 2.06
CA ALA A 84 -16.76 8.50 1.35
C ALA A 84 -16.91 7.21 0.52
N LYS A 85 -15.82 6.74 -0.10
CA LYS A 85 -15.80 5.51 -0.90
C LYS A 85 -15.93 4.28 0.00
N ALA A 86 -15.11 4.19 1.04
CA ALA A 86 -15.13 3.09 2.01
C ALA A 86 -16.50 3.00 2.71
N THR A 87 -17.08 4.13 3.13
CA THR A 87 -18.40 4.15 3.75
C THR A 87 -19.47 3.57 2.82
N ARG A 88 -19.50 3.99 1.55
CA ARG A 88 -20.47 3.45 0.58
C ARG A 88 -20.30 1.95 0.34
N LEU A 89 -19.05 1.47 0.38
CA LEU A 89 -18.74 0.07 0.10
C LEU A 89 -18.96 -0.83 1.32
N LEU A 90 -18.52 -0.39 2.50
CA LEU A 90 -18.46 -1.23 3.71
C LEU A 90 -19.73 -1.16 4.56
N HIS A 91 -20.43 -0.02 4.58
CA HIS A 91 -21.67 0.13 5.38
C HIS A 91 -22.76 -0.89 5.05
N PRO A 92 -23.06 -1.23 3.77
CA PRO A 92 -24.01 -2.29 3.44
C PRO A 92 -23.59 -3.69 3.91
N LEU A 93 -22.29 -3.88 4.21
CA LEU A 93 -21.71 -5.12 4.74
C LEU A 93 -21.72 -5.15 6.28
N GLY A 94 -22.24 -4.11 6.94
CA GLY A 94 -22.34 -4.02 8.39
C GLY A 94 -21.10 -3.39 9.07
N ALA A 95 -20.14 -2.88 8.33
CA ALA A 95 -18.97 -2.21 8.92
C ALA A 95 -19.20 -0.71 9.14
N VAL A 96 -18.50 -0.14 10.13
CA VAL A 96 -18.47 1.29 10.41
C VAL A 96 -17.15 1.86 9.93
N VAL A 97 -17.20 2.97 9.18
CA VAL A 97 -16.01 3.72 8.78
C VAL A 97 -15.88 4.95 9.67
N VAL A 98 -14.73 5.08 10.33
CA VAL A 98 -14.39 6.19 11.21
C VAL A 98 -13.38 7.09 10.49
N ALA A 99 -13.73 8.37 10.36
CA ALA A 99 -12.78 9.38 9.91
C ALA A 99 -11.76 9.62 11.05
N ASP A 100 -10.50 9.33 10.79
CA ASP A 100 -9.42 9.44 11.76
C ASP A 100 -8.24 10.19 11.14
N SER A 101 -7.49 10.95 11.95
CA SER A 101 -6.34 11.74 11.47
C SER A 101 -5.10 10.90 11.14
N ASP A 102 -5.14 9.59 11.38
CA ASP A 102 -3.98 8.69 11.34
C ASP A 102 -2.87 9.06 12.34
N GLU A 103 -3.22 9.82 13.38
CA GLU A 103 -2.31 10.18 14.47
C GLU A 103 -2.78 9.55 15.80
N PRO A 104 -1.86 9.11 16.67
CA PRO A 104 -2.24 8.59 17.97
C PRO A 104 -2.82 9.69 18.89
N PRO A 105 -3.73 9.32 19.82
CA PRO A 105 -4.26 7.97 20.02
C PRO A 105 -5.39 7.62 19.03
N LEU A 106 -5.48 6.34 18.64
CA LEU A 106 -6.65 5.85 17.92
C LEU A 106 -7.92 6.05 18.75
N PRO A 107 -9.07 6.43 18.15
CA PRO A 107 -10.29 6.80 18.87
C PRO A 107 -11.06 5.57 19.44
N PHE A 108 -10.34 4.58 19.93
CA PHE A 108 -10.89 3.33 20.49
C PHE A 108 -10.33 3.05 21.87
N GLY A 109 -11.12 2.35 22.70
CA GLY A 109 -10.70 1.89 24.00
C GLY A 109 -9.62 0.80 23.91
N ASP A 110 -8.95 0.57 25.05
CA ASP A 110 -8.00 -0.52 25.19
C ASP A 110 -8.70 -1.87 24.99
N GLU A 111 -8.01 -2.84 24.38
CA GLU A 111 -8.46 -4.21 24.26
C GLU A 111 -9.83 -4.38 23.58
N ALA A 112 -10.13 -3.52 22.59
CA ALA A 112 -11.42 -3.49 21.92
C ALA A 112 -11.54 -4.50 20.75
N PHE A 113 -10.42 -4.94 20.18
CA PHE A 113 -10.43 -5.75 18.97
C PHE A 113 -9.62 -7.03 19.09
N GLU A 114 -10.17 -8.15 18.57
CA GLU A 114 -9.47 -9.43 18.48
C GLU A 114 -8.51 -9.48 17.29
N LEU A 115 -8.78 -8.69 16.25
CA LEU A 115 -7.98 -8.56 15.05
C LEU A 115 -7.80 -7.09 14.68
N VAL A 116 -6.56 -6.70 14.40
CA VAL A 116 -6.24 -5.42 13.76
C VAL A 116 -5.56 -5.72 12.44
N THR A 117 -5.96 -5.03 11.39
CA THR A 117 -5.41 -5.23 10.04
C THR A 117 -4.99 -3.91 9.41
N SER A 118 -4.04 -3.97 8.48
CA SER A 118 -3.72 -2.85 7.59
C SER A 118 -3.06 -3.34 6.31
N ARG A 119 -3.29 -2.63 5.23
CA ARG A 119 -2.63 -2.95 3.96
C ARG A 119 -1.97 -1.72 3.36
N HIS A 120 -0.64 -1.77 3.23
CA HIS A 120 0.20 -0.67 2.77
C HIS A 120 0.03 0.60 3.62
N PRO A 121 0.08 0.48 4.97
CA PRO A 121 -0.09 1.63 5.83
C PRO A 121 1.01 2.68 5.56
N VAL A 122 0.68 3.94 5.69
CA VAL A 122 1.64 5.05 5.60
C VAL A 122 2.52 5.06 6.84
N THR A 123 1.89 5.02 8.00
CA THR A 123 2.55 4.96 9.30
C THR A 123 1.95 3.83 10.13
N ILE A 124 2.78 3.18 10.93
CA ILE A 124 2.35 2.08 11.80
C ILE A 124 2.60 2.50 13.24
N TRP A 125 1.53 2.64 13.99
CA TRP A 125 1.55 2.98 15.40
C TRP A 125 1.50 1.69 16.24
N TRP A 126 2.66 1.01 16.38
CA TRP A 126 2.76 -0.30 17.03
C TRP A 126 2.20 -0.33 18.43
N GLU A 127 2.44 0.73 19.23
CA GLU A 127 1.93 0.85 20.60
C GLU A 127 0.41 0.98 20.63
N GLU A 128 -0.19 1.73 19.69
CA GLU A 128 -1.63 1.86 19.56
C GLU A 128 -2.29 0.55 19.08
N ILE A 129 -1.66 -0.13 18.14
CA ILE A 129 -2.10 -1.46 17.67
C ILE A 129 -2.12 -2.43 18.85
N ALA A 130 -1.04 -2.47 19.64
CA ALA A 130 -0.97 -3.30 20.84
C ALA A 130 -2.00 -2.89 21.90
N ARG A 131 -2.24 -1.59 22.09
CA ARG A 131 -3.23 -1.07 23.04
C ARG A 131 -4.65 -1.52 22.71
N VAL A 132 -5.07 -1.36 21.45
CA VAL A 132 -6.44 -1.66 21.05
C VAL A 132 -6.70 -3.17 20.83
N LEU A 133 -5.66 -3.99 20.69
CA LEU A 133 -5.79 -5.45 20.63
C LEU A 133 -6.13 -6.03 21.99
N THR A 134 -7.06 -7.00 22.02
CA THR A 134 -7.29 -7.85 23.18
C THR A 134 -6.07 -8.71 23.49
N PRO A 135 -5.87 -9.18 24.75
CA PRO A 135 -4.86 -10.20 25.03
C PRO A 135 -5.01 -11.42 24.12
N GLY A 136 -3.93 -11.83 23.47
CA GLY A 136 -3.95 -12.89 22.46
C GLY A 136 -4.50 -12.50 21.09
N GLY A 137 -4.94 -11.24 20.90
CA GLY A 137 -5.41 -10.71 19.63
C GLY A 137 -4.28 -10.57 18.60
N THR A 138 -4.62 -10.56 17.35
CA THR A 138 -3.66 -10.62 16.22
C THR A 138 -3.62 -9.31 15.43
N TYR A 139 -2.42 -8.89 15.04
CA TYR A 139 -2.20 -7.90 13.98
C TYR A 139 -1.75 -8.59 12.71
N LEU A 140 -2.45 -8.36 11.59
CA LEU A 140 -2.11 -8.87 10.26
C LEU A 140 -1.91 -7.70 9.31
N SER A 141 -0.71 -7.57 8.74
CA SER A 141 -0.43 -6.46 7.83
C SER A 141 0.39 -6.90 6.61
N GLN A 142 0.03 -6.35 5.45
CA GLN A 142 0.90 -6.36 4.28
C GLN A 142 1.47 -4.96 4.08
N GLN A 143 2.78 -4.85 4.06
CA GLN A 143 3.48 -3.58 4.02
C GLN A 143 4.34 -3.43 2.77
N VAL A 144 4.68 -2.19 2.43
CA VAL A 144 5.68 -1.88 1.41
C VAL A 144 7.05 -2.06 2.03
N GLY A 145 7.88 -2.86 1.39
CA GLY A 145 9.25 -3.15 1.85
C GLY A 145 10.30 -2.18 1.29
N PRO A 146 11.58 -2.43 1.66
CA PRO A 146 12.70 -1.55 1.33
C PRO A 146 12.96 -1.48 -0.17
N ALA A 147 13.46 -0.33 -0.62
CA ALA A 147 13.86 -0.07 -2.01
C ALA A 147 12.78 -0.46 -3.06
N SER A 148 11.50 -0.33 -2.70
CA SER A 148 10.38 -0.63 -3.61
C SER A 148 10.39 0.33 -4.80
N VAL A 149 10.48 -0.20 -6.03
CA VAL A 149 10.54 0.55 -7.30
C VAL A 149 11.78 1.46 -7.42
N PHE A 150 12.85 1.15 -6.71
CA PHE A 150 14.04 2.02 -6.70
C PHE A 150 14.76 2.05 -8.05
N GLU A 151 14.61 1.06 -8.91
CA GLU A 151 15.11 1.13 -10.29
C GLU A 151 14.56 2.36 -11.03
N LEU A 152 13.27 2.68 -10.83
CA LEU A 152 12.64 3.86 -11.40
C LEU A 152 13.07 5.15 -10.66
N VAL A 153 13.11 5.12 -9.33
CA VAL A 153 13.57 6.26 -8.52
C VAL A 153 14.99 6.68 -8.92
N GLU A 154 15.90 5.70 -9.02
CA GLU A 154 17.30 5.94 -9.36
C GLU A 154 17.51 6.31 -10.81
N TYR A 155 16.63 5.90 -11.70
CA TYR A 155 16.64 6.41 -13.07
C TYR A 155 16.49 7.93 -13.10
N PHE A 156 15.61 8.51 -12.29
CA PHE A 156 15.35 9.96 -12.27
C PHE A 156 16.28 10.74 -11.34
N LEU A 157 16.59 10.21 -10.17
CA LEU A 157 17.32 10.91 -9.11
C LEU A 157 18.79 10.50 -8.99
N GLY A 158 19.23 9.43 -9.69
CA GLY A 158 20.52 8.80 -9.49
C GLY A 158 20.55 7.89 -8.27
N PRO A 159 21.70 7.25 -8.00
CA PRO A 159 21.86 6.30 -6.91
C PRO A 159 21.42 6.88 -5.56
N GLN A 160 20.60 6.11 -4.82
CA GLN A 160 20.11 6.52 -3.53
C GLN A 160 21.01 6.01 -2.39
N PRO A 161 21.14 6.75 -1.29
CA PRO A 161 21.95 6.34 -0.15
C PRO A 161 21.41 5.05 0.48
N GLU A 162 22.29 4.28 1.12
CA GLU A 162 21.94 3.00 1.75
C GLU A 162 20.82 3.14 2.80
N GLU A 163 20.81 4.23 3.55
CA GLU A 163 19.77 4.53 4.53
C GLU A 163 18.38 4.63 3.87
N ALA A 164 18.25 5.32 2.73
CA ALA A 164 17.01 5.41 1.98
C ALA A 164 16.60 4.04 1.39
N ARG A 165 17.59 3.26 0.94
CA ARG A 165 17.36 1.90 0.43
C ARG A 165 16.89 0.95 1.51
N ARG A 166 17.32 1.13 2.76
CA ARG A 166 16.95 0.32 3.91
C ARG A 166 15.62 0.72 4.54
N GLY A 167 15.08 1.88 4.23
CA GLY A 167 13.82 2.36 4.79
C GLY A 167 12.70 1.33 4.68
N ARG A 168 11.89 1.17 5.73
CA ARG A 168 10.82 0.17 5.83
C ARG A 168 11.32 -1.28 5.81
N HIS A 169 12.46 -1.55 6.44
CA HIS A 169 12.99 -2.91 6.51
C HIS A 169 12.13 -3.79 7.42
N PRO A 170 11.86 -5.06 7.04
CA PRO A 170 11.06 -5.97 7.87
C PRO A 170 11.60 -6.18 9.29
N ASP A 171 12.93 -6.16 9.47
CA ASP A 171 13.55 -6.32 10.79
C ASP A 171 13.24 -5.14 11.72
N ASP A 172 13.04 -3.93 11.16
CA ASP A 172 12.64 -2.77 11.95
C ASP A 172 11.18 -2.96 12.44
N ALA A 173 10.30 -3.51 11.58
CA ALA A 173 8.94 -3.87 11.97
C ALA A 173 8.90 -4.93 13.08
N VAL A 174 9.77 -5.95 13.03
CA VAL A 174 9.92 -6.96 14.11
C VAL A 174 10.36 -6.32 15.40
N THR A 175 11.37 -5.43 15.31
CA THR A 175 11.92 -4.73 16.48
C THR A 175 10.84 -3.87 17.15
N ASP A 176 10.08 -3.11 16.37
CA ASP A 176 9.09 -2.17 16.91
C ASP A 176 7.83 -2.91 17.42
N ALA A 177 7.40 -3.97 16.73
CA ALA A 177 6.34 -4.86 17.22
C ALA A 177 6.71 -5.45 18.60
N THR A 178 7.94 -5.96 18.73
CA THR A 178 8.43 -6.57 19.96
C THR A 178 8.47 -5.55 21.12
N LYS A 179 8.96 -4.33 20.85
CA LYS A 179 8.96 -3.24 21.84
C LYS A 179 7.55 -2.88 22.31
N ALA A 180 6.56 -2.96 21.43
CA ALA A 180 5.17 -2.70 21.73
C ALA A 180 4.46 -3.87 22.45
N GLY A 181 5.15 -4.98 22.73
CA GLY A 181 4.57 -6.15 23.39
C GLY A 181 3.83 -7.11 22.46
N LEU A 182 4.18 -7.09 21.18
CA LEU A 182 3.66 -8.01 20.16
C LEU A 182 4.71 -9.07 19.84
N GLU A 183 4.32 -10.35 19.85
CA GLU A 183 5.12 -11.47 19.37
C GLU A 183 4.91 -11.66 17.87
N VAL A 184 5.95 -11.52 17.06
CA VAL A 184 5.86 -11.78 15.61
C VAL A 184 5.82 -13.29 15.36
N LEU A 185 4.72 -13.75 14.77
CA LEU A 185 4.47 -15.16 14.48
C LEU A 185 4.87 -15.55 13.05
N ASP A 186 4.72 -14.63 12.11
CA ASP A 186 5.05 -14.85 10.69
C ASP A 186 5.59 -13.57 10.07
N LEU A 187 6.66 -13.72 9.29
CA LEU A 187 7.28 -12.65 8.52
C LEU A 187 7.69 -13.19 7.16
N ARG A 188 7.10 -12.69 6.10
CA ARG A 188 7.41 -13.07 4.72
C ARG A 188 7.75 -11.84 3.91
N SER A 189 8.75 -11.93 3.05
CA SER A 189 9.15 -10.84 2.17
C SER A 189 9.31 -11.32 0.74
N GLU A 190 8.84 -10.53 -0.21
CA GLU A 190 8.98 -10.82 -1.63
C GLU A 190 9.35 -9.55 -2.42
N ARG A 191 10.21 -9.73 -3.41
CA ARG A 191 10.43 -8.77 -4.48
C ARG A 191 9.61 -9.19 -5.68
N LEU A 192 8.78 -8.29 -6.18
CA LEU A 192 7.77 -8.55 -7.19
C LEU A 192 8.10 -7.75 -8.44
N ARG A 193 8.21 -8.43 -9.56
CA ARG A 193 8.47 -7.79 -10.84
C ARG A 193 7.33 -6.87 -11.23
N THR A 194 7.67 -5.63 -11.56
CA THR A 194 6.77 -4.59 -12.05
C THR A 194 7.28 -4.12 -13.41
N GLU A 195 6.40 -4.05 -14.40
CA GLU A 195 6.74 -3.64 -15.76
C GLU A 195 5.91 -2.43 -16.15
N PHE A 196 6.58 -1.43 -16.74
CA PHE A 196 5.94 -0.28 -17.36
C PHE A 196 6.09 -0.40 -18.87
N HIS A 197 4.98 -0.58 -19.58
CA HIS A 197 4.97 -0.91 -21.00
C HIS A 197 5.02 0.33 -21.90
N ASP A 198 4.71 1.51 -21.36
CA ASP A 198 4.82 2.78 -22.07
C ASP A 198 5.19 3.93 -21.11
N ILE A 199 5.68 5.03 -21.69
CA ILE A 199 6.10 6.19 -20.87
C ILE A 199 4.92 6.88 -20.19
N GLY A 200 3.71 6.76 -20.71
CA GLY A 200 2.51 7.30 -20.05
C GLY A 200 2.25 6.61 -18.72
N ALA A 201 2.47 5.28 -18.64
CA ALA A 201 2.36 4.53 -17.40
C ALA A 201 3.36 5.03 -16.35
N VAL A 202 4.61 5.30 -16.73
CA VAL A 202 5.64 5.87 -15.85
C VAL A 202 5.21 7.25 -15.35
N ILE A 203 4.78 8.13 -16.25
CA ILE A 203 4.35 9.49 -15.90
C ILE A 203 3.16 9.45 -14.94
N TYR A 204 2.14 8.64 -15.24
CA TYR A 204 0.97 8.49 -14.38
C TYR A 204 1.37 7.98 -12.99
N PHE A 205 2.21 6.95 -12.93
CA PHE A 205 2.69 6.39 -11.67
C PHE A 205 3.43 7.44 -10.82
N LEU A 206 4.38 8.19 -11.40
CA LEU A 206 5.15 9.21 -10.68
C LEU A 206 4.31 10.41 -10.25
N ARG A 207 3.26 10.78 -11.01
CA ARG A 207 2.30 11.80 -10.62
C ARG A 207 1.40 11.35 -9.47
N LYS A 208 1.12 10.05 -9.38
CA LYS A 208 0.25 9.47 -8.35
C LYS A 208 1.01 9.15 -7.08
N VAL A 209 2.24 8.65 -7.19
CA VAL A 209 3.09 8.24 -6.06
C VAL A 209 4.19 9.29 -5.85
N ILE A 210 3.75 10.49 -5.49
CA ILE A 210 4.54 11.74 -5.53
C ILE A 210 5.83 11.72 -4.69
N TRP A 211 5.91 10.83 -3.72
CA TRP A 211 7.10 10.69 -2.86
C TRP A 211 8.22 9.87 -3.51
N MET A 212 7.98 9.15 -4.61
CA MET A 212 9.00 8.38 -5.31
C MET A 212 10.02 9.29 -5.99
N VAL A 213 9.56 10.34 -6.64
CA VAL A 213 10.41 11.41 -7.22
C VAL A 213 9.84 12.74 -6.76
N PRO A 214 10.28 13.26 -5.59
CA PRO A 214 9.73 14.50 -5.03
C PRO A 214 9.85 15.67 -5.99
N GLY A 215 8.76 16.40 -6.17
CA GLY A 215 8.69 17.51 -7.10
C GLY A 215 8.63 17.13 -8.58
N PHE A 216 8.31 15.87 -8.91
CA PHE A 216 8.19 15.42 -10.28
C PHE A 216 7.23 16.28 -11.11
N THR A 217 7.71 16.79 -12.23
CA THR A 217 6.91 17.36 -13.30
C THR A 217 7.41 16.88 -14.64
N VAL A 218 6.51 16.70 -15.60
CA VAL A 218 6.89 16.29 -16.96
C VAL A 218 7.86 17.29 -17.59
N GLY A 219 7.66 18.60 -17.36
CA GLY A 219 8.54 19.64 -17.90
C GLY A 219 9.97 19.52 -17.40
N GLN A 220 10.16 19.29 -16.09
CA GLN A 220 11.48 19.15 -15.48
C GLN A 220 12.25 17.92 -15.96
N TYR A 221 11.56 16.83 -16.22
CA TYR A 221 12.18 15.54 -16.59
C TYR A 221 11.97 15.16 -18.06
N ARG A 222 11.57 16.13 -18.93
CA ARG A 222 11.14 15.82 -20.28
C ARG A 222 12.18 15.05 -21.10
N ASP A 223 13.44 15.42 -21.00
CA ASP A 223 14.53 14.76 -21.76
C ASP A 223 14.73 13.33 -21.25
N ARG A 224 14.78 13.12 -19.93
CA ARG A 224 14.87 11.78 -19.34
C ARG A 224 13.65 10.90 -19.64
N LEU A 225 12.46 11.49 -19.67
CA LEU A 225 11.25 10.77 -20.08
C LEU A 225 11.30 10.37 -21.56
N ARG A 226 11.90 11.20 -22.41
CA ARG A 226 12.09 10.86 -23.83
C ARG A 226 13.11 9.73 -24.00
N GLU A 227 14.24 9.80 -23.32
CA GLU A 227 15.24 8.72 -23.30
C GLU A 227 14.63 7.39 -22.83
N LEU A 228 13.82 7.43 -21.76
CA LEU A 228 13.14 6.24 -21.26
C LEU A 228 12.09 5.70 -22.22
N HIS A 229 11.35 6.57 -22.91
CA HIS A 229 10.42 6.16 -23.96
C HIS A 229 11.14 5.43 -25.08
N GLU A 230 12.25 5.99 -25.59
CA GLU A 230 13.07 5.39 -26.64
C GLU A 230 13.67 4.05 -26.18
N GLN A 231 14.05 3.94 -24.91
CA GLN A 231 14.52 2.69 -24.33
C GLN A 231 13.39 1.65 -24.30
N ILE A 232 12.19 2.01 -23.83
CA ILE A 232 11.02 1.10 -23.81
C ILE A 232 10.65 0.63 -25.21
N GLU A 233 10.65 1.53 -26.20
CA GLU A 233 10.35 1.17 -27.60
C GLU A 233 11.39 0.21 -28.20
N ARG A 234 12.65 0.33 -27.81
CA ARG A 234 13.76 -0.47 -28.34
C ARG A 234 13.94 -1.81 -27.62
N GLU A 235 13.81 -1.81 -26.30
CA GLU A 235 14.22 -2.92 -25.42
C GLU A 235 13.04 -3.65 -24.76
N GLY A 236 11.83 -3.10 -24.87
CA GLY A 236 10.65 -3.60 -24.15
C GLY A 236 10.40 -2.87 -22.83
N PRO A 237 9.49 -3.37 -22.00
CA PRO A 237 9.02 -2.67 -20.81
C PRO A 237 10.17 -2.27 -19.88
N PHE A 238 10.04 -1.09 -19.24
CA PHE A 238 10.92 -0.76 -18.12
C PHE A 238 10.57 -1.65 -16.93
N VAL A 239 11.57 -2.37 -16.42
CA VAL A 239 11.42 -3.31 -15.32
C VAL A 239 11.90 -2.70 -14.01
N ALA A 240 11.03 -2.70 -13.03
CA ALA A 240 11.34 -2.38 -11.65
C ALA A 240 10.84 -3.51 -10.73
N HIS A 241 11.16 -3.43 -9.46
CA HIS A 241 10.67 -4.39 -8.47
C HIS A 241 10.01 -3.67 -7.31
N THR A 242 8.76 -4.03 -7.03
CA THR A 242 8.13 -3.66 -5.77
C THR A 242 8.58 -4.64 -4.69
N ALA A 243 8.79 -4.13 -3.49
CA ALA A 243 9.05 -4.94 -2.32
C ALA A 243 7.80 -4.96 -1.44
N ARG A 244 7.40 -6.13 -1.01
CA ARG A 244 6.28 -6.33 -0.08
C ARG A 244 6.72 -7.26 1.03
N PHE A 245 6.21 -7.01 2.23
CA PHE A 245 6.30 -8.00 3.30
C PHE A 245 4.97 -8.14 4.03
N LEU A 246 4.74 -9.35 4.51
CA LEU A 246 3.64 -9.71 5.39
C LEU A 246 4.19 -9.82 6.80
N VAL A 247 3.48 -9.28 7.76
CA VAL A 247 3.72 -9.50 9.19
C VAL A 247 2.43 -9.96 9.85
N GLU A 248 2.52 -11.03 10.62
CA GLU A 248 1.52 -11.46 11.58
C GLU A 248 2.13 -11.42 12.96
N ALA A 249 1.50 -10.67 13.87
CA ALA A 249 1.97 -10.54 15.25
C ALA A 249 0.80 -10.70 16.22
N ARG A 250 1.08 -11.20 17.43
CA ARG A 250 0.08 -11.46 18.46
C ARG A 250 0.40 -10.67 19.73
N LYS A 251 -0.60 -10.06 20.34
CA LYS A 251 -0.45 -9.43 21.64
C LYS A 251 -0.17 -10.50 22.69
N THR A 252 0.99 -10.36 23.35
CA THR A 252 1.30 -11.16 24.54
C THR A 252 0.40 -10.72 25.69
N GLY A 253 -0.06 -11.69 26.49
CA GLY A 253 -0.97 -11.43 27.61
C GLY A 253 -0.29 -10.71 28.78
#